data_480b6b76e204cd7c18b76365353c51af
#
_entry.id   480b6b76e204cd7c18b76365353c51af
#
_cell.length_a   1.000
_cell.length_b   1.000
_cell.length_c   1.000
_cell.angle_alpha   90.00
_cell.angle_beta   90.00
_cell.angle_gamma   90.00
#
_symmetry.space_group_name_H-M   'P 1'
#
loop_
_entity.id
_entity.type
_entity.pdbx_description
1 polymer ?
#
loop_
_entity_poly.entity_id
_entity_poly.type
_entity_poly.pdbx_seq_one_letter_code
_entity_poly.pdbx_strand_id
1 'polypeptide(L)'
;MITSKNDRMLELLWFVGYCGEFPSQLASRVGGHPEWNRHVKYRAIKDGLVTVSRGKDRQRIIRSLHLTQEGLDYIGERDPVALSYVLALQGSETTGRPSTEKILRSHSVAISIVMAHNAGAAILPQDKPSLMSPQYHSSSRVIGNPETAYYFSPREIRAAIQEYCLLYTSP
;
A
#
# COMPACT_ATOMS: atom_id res chain seq x y z
N MET A 1 -13.24 9.09 4.37
CA MET A 1 -13.52 8.76 5.79
C MET A 1 -14.19 7.41 5.82
N ILE A 2 -13.43 6.34 5.99
CA ILE A 2 -14.00 5.00 6.07
C ILE A 2 -14.53 4.84 7.47
N THR A 3 -15.80 5.12 7.61
CA THR A 3 -16.56 5.06 8.85
C THR A 3 -17.13 3.68 9.14
N SER A 4 -16.58 2.65 8.53
CA SER A 4 -16.89 1.30 8.95
C SER A 4 -15.82 0.81 9.90
N LYS A 5 -16.11 0.92 11.19
CA LYS A 5 -15.33 0.35 12.31
C LYS A 5 -15.05 -1.16 12.18
N ASN A 6 -15.43 -1.80 11.07
CA ASN A 6 -15.56 -3.24 10.97
C ASN A 6 -14.94 -3.89 9.72
N ASP A 7 -14.34 -3.19 8.77
CA ASP A 7 -13.75 -3.92 7.66
C ASP A 7 -12.22 -4.00 7.73
N ARG A 8 -11.75 -4.68 8.79
CA ARG A 8 -10.34 -5.06 8.92
C ARG A 8 -9.84 -5.92 7.75
N MET A 9 -10.76 -6.61 7.08
CA MET A 9 -10.43 -7.35 5.87
C MET A 9 -10.05 -6.39 4.75
N LEU A 10 -10.88 -5.39 4.49
CA LEU A 10 -10.62 -4.38 3.48
C LEU A 10 -9.30 -3.63 3.77
N GLU A 11 -9.08 -3.22 5.02
CA GLU A 11 -7.84 -2.57 5.46
C GLU A 11 -6.60 -3.45 5.17
N LEU A 12 -6.63 -4.74 5.50
CA LEU A 12 -5.54 -5.65 5.19
C LEU A 12 -5.31 -5.77 3.68
N LEU A 13 -6.38 -5.92 2.89
CA LEU A 13 -6.29 -6.04 1.43
C LEU A 13 -5.70 -4.77 0.80
N TRP A 14 -6.02 -3.60 1.34
CA TRP A 14 -5.38 -2.36 0.91
C TRP A 14 -3.88 -2.37 1.12
N PHE A 15 -3.41 -2.73 2.32
CA PHE A 15 -1.98 -2.80 2.58
C PHE A 15 -1.29 -3.79 1.65
N VAL A 16 -1.90 -4.95 1.41
CA VAL A 16 -1.37 -5.96 0.48
C VAL A 16 -1.31 -5.41 -0.94
N GLY A 17 -2.38 -4.78 -1.42
CA GLY A 17 -2.43 -4.19 -2.75
C GLY A 17 -1.44 -3.04 -2.94
N TYR A 18 -1.34 -2.16 -1.95
CA TYR A 18 -0.41 -1.03 -1.94
C TYR A 18 1.05 -1.44 -2.03
N CYS A 19 1.40 -2.50 -1.32
CA CYS A 19 2.79 -2.93 -1.22
C CYS A 19 3.19 -3.88 -2.36
N GLY A 20 2.22 -4.57 -2.98
CA GLY A 20 2.45 -5.65 -3.95
C GLY A 20 3.09 -6.88 -3.30
N GLU A 21 4.24 -6.72 -2.66
CA GLU A 21 4.94 -7.72 -1.85
C GLU A 21 4.80 -7.38 -0.36
N PHE A 22 3.74 -7.86 0.30
CA PHE A 22 3.47 -7.53 1.70
C PHE A 22 3.99 -8.62 2.64
N PRO A 23 4.87 -8.30 3.63
CA PRO A 23 5.39 -9.31 4.55
C PRO A 23 4.27 -10.00 5.34
N SER A 24 4.13 -11.32 5.23
CA SER A 24 3.06 -12.06 5.90
C SER A 24 3.04 -11.89 7.42
N GLN A 25 4.19 -11.64 8.04
CA GLN A 25 4.30 -11.40 9.48
C GLN A 25 3.83 -9.99 9.88
N LEU A 26 3.92 -9.03 8.94
CA LEU A 26 3.53 -7.64 9.19
C LEU A 26 2.02 -7.47 9.35
N ALA A 27 1.22 -8.39 8.79
CA ALA A 27 -0.24 -8.36 8.91
C ALA A 27 -0.73 -8.27 10.36
N SER A 28 -0.04 -8.89 11.31
CA SER A 28 -0.39 -8.80 12.74
C SER A 28 -0.07 -7.43 13.36
N ARG A 29 0.69 -6.58 12.68
CA ARG A 29 1.11 -5.25 13.15
C ARG A 29 0.37 -4.09 12.49
N VAL A 30 -0.47 -4.37 11.51
CA VAL A 30 -1.43 -3.39 10.98
C VAL A 30 -2.38 -3.02 12.10
N GLY A 31 -2.59 -1.76 12.40
CA GLY A 31 -3.34 -1.23 13.52
C GLY A 31 -4.35 -2.15 14.22
N GLY A 32 -4.67 -1.90 15.48
CA GLY A 32 -5.57 -2.73 16.27
C GLY A 32 -4.90 -3.93 16.96
N HIS A 33 -5.71 -4.92 17.35
CA HIS A 33 -5.22 -6.05 18.16
C HIS A 33 -4.53 -7.13 17.32
N PRO A 34 -3.28 -7.54 17.65
CA PRO A 34 -2.49 -8.47 16.83
C PRO A 34 -3.16 -9.84 16.59
N GLU A 35 -3.82 -10.40 17.58
CA GLU A 35 -4.52 -11.70 17.44
C GLU A 35 -5.69 -11.60 16.47
N TRP A 36 -6.45 -10.52 16.55
CA TRP A 36 -7.53 -10.26 15.60
C TRP A 36 -7.02 -10.16 14.17
N ASN A 37 -5.92 -9.43 13.98
CA ASN A 37 -5.29 -9.29 12.66
C ASN A 37 -4.75 -10.63 12.12
N ARG A 38 -4.28 -11.53 12.99
CA ARG A 38 -3.94 -12.90 12.60
C ARG A 38 -5.16 -13.66 12.07
N HIS A 39 -6.30 -13.58 12.74
CA HIS A 39 -7.54 -14.20 12.26
C HIS A 39 -8.00 -13.64 10.93
N VAL A 40 -7.97 -12.32 10.77
CA VAL A 40 -8.28 -11.65 9.48
C VAL A 40 -7.37 -12.17 8.36
N LYS A 41 -6.06 -12.24 8.60
CA LYS A 41 -5.11 -12.80 7.62
C LYS A 41 -5.43 -14.25 7.24
N TYR A 42 -5.68 -15.12 8.24
CA TYR A 42 -6.03 -16.51 7.95
C TYR A 42 -7.33 -16.63 7.16
N ARG A 43 -8.33 -15.80 7.49
CA ARG A 43 -9.58 -15.74 6.76
C ARG A 43 -9.35 -15.25 5.32
N ALA A 44 -8.56 -14.19 5.11
CA ALA A 44 -8.23 -13.70 3.78
C ALA A 44 -7.57 -14.78 2.89
N ILE A 45 -6.68 -15.60 3.48
CA ILE A 45 -6.06 -16.74 2.77
C ILE A 45 -7.10 -17.84 2.49
N LYS A 46 -7.93 -18.19 3.47
CA LYS A 46 -8.95 -19.23 3.33
C LYS A 46 -10.01 -18.88 2.31
N ASP A 47 -10.44 -17.62 2.28
CA ASP A 47 -11.46 -17.10 1.37
C ASP A 47 -10.86 -16.80 -0.03
N GLY A 48 -9.58 -17.11 -0.25
CA GLY A 48 -8.90 -16.92 -1.54
C GLY A 48 -8.61 -15.47 -1.92
N LEU A 49 -8.79 -14.51 -1.01
CA LEU A 49 -8.59 -13.08 -1.30
C LEU A 49 -7.11 -12.69 -1.42
N VAL A 50 -6.24 -13.46 -0.76
CA VAL A 50 -4.79 -13.31 -0.84
C VAL A 50 -4.11 -14.68 -0.99
N THR A 51 -2.99 -14.70 -1.69
CA THR A 51 -2.11 -15.85 -1.79
C THR A 51 -0.80 -15.60 -1.05
N VAL A 52 -0.12 -16.68 -0.64
CA VAL A 52 1.18 -16.62 0.06
C VAL A 52 2.27 -17.13 -0.86
N SER A 53 3.16 -16.25 -1.30
CA SER A 53 4.39 -16.65 -1.96
C SER A 53 5.49 -16.94 -0.93
N ARG A 54 6.41 -17.85 -1.31
CA ARG A 54 7.59 -18.19 -0.50
C ARG A 54 8.84 -17.91 -1.30
N GLY A 55 9.73 -17.14 -0.72
CA GLY A 55 11.10 -16.94 -1.19
C GLY A 55 12.11 -17.48 -0.19
N LYS A 56 13.37 -17.56 -0.60
CA LYS A 56 14.48 -17.95 0.28
C LYS A 56 15.57 -16.90 0.18
N ASP A 57 16.00 -16.41 1.32
CA ASP A 57 17.17 -15.55 1.45
C ASP A 57 18.17 -16.22 2.41
N ARG A 58 19.28 -16.75 1.84
CA ARG A 58 20.25 -17.57 2.57
C ARG A 58 19.54 -18.71 3.30
N GLN A 59 19.45 -18.66 4.64
CA GLN A 59 18.77 -19.66 5.48
C GLN A 59 17.36 -19.23 5.91
N ARG A 60 16.88 -18.03 5.52
CA ARG A 60 15.59 -17.48 5.96
C ARG A 60 14.52 -17.70 4.90
N ILE A 61 13.36 -18.16 5.34
CA ILE A 61 12.16 -18.23 4.50
C ILE A 61 11.46 -16.88 4.54
N ILE A 62 11.34 -16.26 3.37
CA ILE A 62 10.58 -15.03 3.18
C ILE A 62 9.17 -15.43 2.76
N ARG A 63 8.15 -14.83 3.37
CA ARG A 63 6.75 -15.06 3.03
C ARG A 63 6.08 -13.73 2.73
N SER A 64 5.53 -13.59 1.52
CA SER A 64 4.78 -12.41 1.08
C SER A 64 3.32 -12.76 0.83
N LEU A 65 2.44 -11.82 1.13
CA LEU A 65 1.04 -11.85 0.73
C LEU A 65 0.89 -11.05 -0.56
N HIS A 66 0.07 -11.56 -1.47
CA HIS A 66 -0.32 -10.93 -2.73
C HIS A 66 -1.83 -10.97 -2.87
N LEU A 67 -2.42 -9.94 -3.46
CA LEU A 67 -3.82 -9.98 -3.83
C LEU A 67 -4.05 -11.00 -4.95
N THR A 68 -5.18 -11.66 -4.88
CA THR A 68 -5.76 -12.46 -5.97
C THR A 68 -6.76 -11.61 -6.75
N GLN A 69 -7.34 -12.15 -7.83
CA GLN A 69 -8.44 -11.49 -8.52
C GLN A 69 -9.64 -11.29 -7.60
N GLU A 70 -9.97 -12.32 -6.81
CA GLU A 70 -11.07 -12.24 -5.83
C GLU A 70 -10.80 -11.16 -4.76
N GLY A 71 -9.53 -10.96 -4.39
CA GLY A 71 -9.15 -9.87 -3.49
C GLY A 71 -9.30 -8.49 -4.13
N LEU A 72 -8.99 -8.34 -5.41
CA LEU A 72 -9.22 -7.10 -6.16
C LEU A 72 -10.72 -6.81 -6.30
N ASP A 73 -11.52 -7.83 -6.63
CA ASP A 73 -12.97 -7.71 -6.75
C ASP A 73 -13.59 -7.31 -5.41
N TYR A 74 -13.12 -7.91 -4.30
CA TYR A 74 -13.55 -7.55 -2.94
C TYR A 74 -13.29 -6.08 -2.61
N ILE A 75 -12.11 -5.54 -3.01
CA ILE A 75 -11.79 -4.11 -2.85
C ILE A 75 -12.72 -3.29 -3.73
N GLY A 76 -12.89 -3.65 -5.01
CA GLY A 76 -13.67 -2.90 -5.98
C GLY A 76 -15.13 -2.72 -5.62
N GLU A 77 -15.75 -3.74 -5.01
CA GLU A 77 -17.12 -3.67 -4.52
C GLU A 77 -17.31 -2.67 -3.36
N ARG A 78 -16.26 -2.41 -2.58
CA ARG A 78 -16.31 -1.60 -1.35
C ARG A 78 -15.63 -0.26 -1.46
N ASP A 79 -14.55 -0.19 -2.22
CA ASP A 79 -13.76 1.01 -2.45
C ASP A 79 -13.17 1.05 -3.87
N PRO A 80 -13.97 1.47 -4.87
CA PRO A 80 -13.51 1.57 -6.26
C PRO A 80 -12.30 2.52 -6.44
N VAL A 81 -12.17 3.54 -5.58
CA VAL A 81 -11.06 4.50 -5.65
C VAL A 81 -9.75 3.80 -5.26
N ALA A 82 -9.77 3.04 -4.15
CA ALA A 82 -8.62 2.25 -3.74
C ALA A 82 -8.25 1.19 -4.78
N LEU A 83 -9.24 0.54 -5.41
CA LEU A 83 -8.98 -0.41 -6.49
C LEU A 83 -8.24 0.24 -7.66
N SER A 84 -8.74 1.37 -8.16
CA SER A 84 -8.10 2.07 -9.29
C SER A 84 -6.64 2.39 -9.01
N TYR A 85 -6.34 2.77 -7.78
CA TYR A 85 -4.99 3.08 -7.34
C TYR A 85 -4.10 1.83 -7.22
N VAL A 86 -4.62 0.75 -6.65
CA VAL A 86 -3.90 -0.54 -6.57
C VAL A 86 -3.56 -1.04 -7.98
N LEU A 87 -4.49 -0.96 -8.92
CA LEU A 87 -4.27 -1.36 -10.32
C LEU A 87 -3.22 -0.49 -11.01
N ALA A 88 -3.24 0.82 -10.79
CA ALA A 88 -2.22 1.73 -11.32
C ALA A 88 -0.80 1.40 -10.79
N LEU A 89 -0.69 0.99 -9.53
CA LEU A 89 0.58 0.56 -8.95
C LEU A 89 1.08 -0.79 -9.51
N GLN A 90 0.16 -1.71 -9.82
CA GLN A 90 0.49 -3.03 -10.37
C GLN A 90 0.85 -2.98 -11.85
N GLY A 91 0.23 -2.10 -12.63
CA GLY A 91 0.46 -1.96 -14.08
C GLY A 91 1.88 -1.60 -14.49
N SER A 92 2.73 -1.19 -13.55
CA SER A 92 4.15 -0.87 -13.77
C SER A 92 5.10 -2.05 -13.51
N GLU A 93 4.58 -3.23 -13.14
CA GLU A 93 5.43 -4.38 -12.79
C GLU A 93 5.87 -5.17 -14.02
N THR A 94 7.18 -5.36 -14.14
CA THR A 94 7.79 -6.23 -15.16
C THR A 94 7.30 -7.67 -14.99
N THR A 95 6.90 -8.29 -16.10
CA THR A 95 6.57 -9.71 -16.20
C THR A 95 7.76 -10.56 -15.72
N GLY A 96 7.61 -11.19 -14.56
CA GLY A 96 8.60 -12.10 -14.00
C GLY A 96 8.60 -12.13 -12.47
N ARG A 97 9.07 -13.26 -11.92
CA ARG A 97 9.21 -13.39 -10.46
C ARG A 97 10.25 -12.37 -9.96
N PRO A 98 9.93 -11.53 -8.98
CA PRO A 98 10.87 -10.54 -8.47
C PRO A 98 12.08 -11.23 -7.82
N SER A 99 13.25 -10.60 -7.93
CA SER A 99 14.44 -11.07 -7.22
C SER A 99 14.26 -10.97 -5.71
N THR A 100 14.98 -11.80 -4.95
CA THR A 100 14.96 -11.75 -3.47
C THR A 100 15.26 -10.36 -2.93
N GLU A 101 16.21 -9.64 -3.53
CA GLU A 101 16.55 -8.27 -3.15
C GLU A 101 15.37 -7.32 -3.37
N LYS A 102 14.66 -7.43 -4.50
CA LYS A 102 13.46 -6.64 -4.79
C LYS A 102 12.37 -6.91 -3.75
N ILE A 103 12.16 -8.18 -3.38
CA ILE A 103 11.20 -8.58 -2.34
C ILE A 103 11.56 -7.93 -1.00
N LEU A 104 12.80 -8.05 -0.56
CA LEU A 104 13.26 -7.47 0.72
C LEU A 104 13.12 -5.95 0.74
N ARG A 105 13.42 -5.28 -0.37
CA ARG A 105 13.22 -3.83 -0.50
C ARG A 105 11.74 -3.46 -0.41
N SER A 106 10.85 -4.20 -1.06
CA SER A 106 9.40 -4.00 -0.94
C SER A 106 8.91 -4.25 0.48
N HIS A 107 9.44 -5.26 1.17
CA HIS A 107 9.15 -5.52 2.58
C HIS A 107 9.55 -4.35 3.49
N SER A 108 10.71 -3.73 3.26
CA SER A 108 11.14 -2.55 4.01
C SER A 108 10.20 -1.37 3.81
N VAL A 109 9.74 -1.15 2.57
CA VAL A 109 8.73 -0.13 2.25
C VAL A 109 7.41 -0.42 2.96
N ALA A 110 6.94 -1.68 2.93
CA ALA A 110 5.72 -2.08 3.60
C ALA A 110 5.78 -1.83 5.12
N ILE A 111 6.92 -2.12 5.75
CA ILE A 111 7.15 -1.84 7.18
C ILE A 111 7.00 -0.34 7.45
N SER A 112 7.63 0.51 6.62
CA SER A 112 7.55 1.97 6.77
C SER A 112 6.11 2.49 6.63
N ILE A 113 5.35 1.94 5.67
CA ILE A 113 3.93 2.30 5.46
C ILE A 113 3.10 1.94 6.69
N VAL A 114 3.24 0.73 7.23
CA VAL A 114 2.49 0.29 8.42
C VAL A 114 2.90 1.11 9.65
N MET A 115 4.18 1.44 9.81
CA MET A 115 4.63 2.30 10.91
C MET A 115 4.04 3.71 10.80
N ALA A 116 4.04 4.31 9.62
CA ALA A 116 3.44 5.62 9.38
C ALA A 116 1.94 5.61 9.68
N HIS A 117 1.21 4.58 9.21
CA HIS A 117 -0.21 4.41 9.51
C HIS A 117 -0.47 4.31 11.02
N ASN A 118 0.30 3.48 11.73
CA ASN A 118 0.15 3.30 13.17
C ASN A 118 0.50 4.58 13.97
N ALA A 119 1.33 5.44 13.39
CA ALA A 119 1.62 6.77 13.93
C ALA A 119 0.56 7.83 13.59
N GLY A 120 -0.52 7.45 12.89
CA GLY A 120 -1.62 8.35 12.52
C GLY A 120 -1.36 9.17 11.25
N ALA A 121 -0.30 8.88 10.48
CA ALA A 121 -0.10 9.54 9.20
C ALA A 121 -1.13 9.07 8.16
N ALA A 122 -1.62 9.98 7.33
CA ALA A 122 -2.44 9.64 6.17
C ALA A 122 -1.56 8.93 5.12
N ILE A 123 -1.91 7.68 4.82
CA ILE A 123 -1.15 6.83 3.89
C ILE A 123 -1.92 6.54 2.60
N LEU A 124 -3.25 6.62 2.66
CA LEU A 124 -4.10 6.29 1.52
C LEU A 124 -4.16 7.49 0.55
N PRO A 125 -4.19 7.27 -0.78
CA PRO A 125 -4.15 8.35 -1.76
C PRO A 125 -5.30 9.34 -1.61
N GLN A 126 -6.50 8.85 -1.30
CA GLN A 126 -7.69 9.68 -1.13
C GLN A 126 -7.58 10.62 0.08
N ASP A 127 -6.72 10.30 1.05
CA ASP A 127 -6.53 11.08 2.28
C ASP A 127 -5.34 12.05 2.16
N LYS A 128 -4.63 12.03 1.01
CA LYS A 128 -3.44 12.85 0.76
C LYS A 128 -3.67 13.84 -0.36
N PRO A 129 -3.09 15.05 -0.26
CA PRO A 129 -3.07 15.97 -1.38
C PRO A 129 -2.20 15.42 -2.51
N SER A 130 -2.52 15.80 -3.76
CA SER A 130 -1.66 15.47 -4.90
C SER A 130 -0.29 16.11 -4.75
N LEU A 131 0.79 15.34 -4.97
CA LEU A 131 2.16 15.87 -5.00
C LEU A 131 2.37 16.92 -6.11
N MET A 132 1.51 16.90 -7.14
CA MET A 132 1.52 17.86 -8.24
C MET A 132 0.67 19.10 -7.96
N SER A 133 0.00 19.17 -6.81
CA SER A 133 -0.79 20.35 -6.47
C SER A 133 0.11 21.57 -6.28
N PRO A 134 -0.25 22.73 -6.88
CA PRO A 134 0.48 23.99 -6.66
C PRO A 134 0.63 24.37 -5.19
N GLN A 135 -0.25 23.86 -4.33
CA GLN A 135 -0.22 24.06 -2.89
C GLN A 135 1.02 23.43 -2.22
N TYR A 136 1.60 22.39 -2.83
CA TYR A 136 2.84 21.77 -2.34
C TYR A 136 4.09 22.55 -2.74
N HIS A 137 4.02 23.33 -3.81
CA HIS A 137 5.14 24.12 -4.32
C HIS A 137 5.21 25.54 -3.74
N SER A 138 4.12 26.02 -3.16
CA SER A 138 4.16 27.29 -2.42
C SER A 138 4.67 27.03 -1.00
N SER A 139 5.95 27.28 -0.81
CA SER A 139 6.75 26.99 0.38
C SER A 139 6.34 27.67 1.68
N SER A 140 5.10 28.09 1.86
CA SER A 140 4.75 28.91 3.02
C SER A 140 3.44 28.58 3.74
N ARG A 141 2.54 27.77 3.18
CA ARG A 141 1.32 27.38 3.92
C ARG A 141 0.86 26.01 3.47
N VAL A 142 1.09 25.01 4.30
CA VAL A 142 0.35 23.76 4.25
C VAL A 142 -1.11 24.11 4.53
N ILE A 143 -1.92 24.21 3.45
CA ILE A 143 -3.37 24.33 3.55
C ILE A 143 -3.89 22.91 3.75
N GLY A 144 -3.72 22.40 4.92
CA GLY A 144 -4.23 21.17 5.46
C GLY A 144 -4.26 21.33 6.96
N ASN A 145 -4.97 20.47 7.65
CA ASN A 145 -4.87 20.46 9.10
C ASN A 145 -3.38 20.37 9.47
N PRO A 146 -2.77 21.36 10.12
CA PRO A 146 -1.34 21.40 10.43
C PRO A 146 -0.90 20.22 11.31
N GLU A 147 -1.86 19.47 11.86
CA GLU A 147 -1.63 18.29 12.69
C GLU A 147 -1.62 16.99 11.90
N THR A 148 -1.95 16.98 10.60
CA THR A 148 -1.99 15.76 9.80
C THR A 148 -0.66 15.52 9.11
N ALA A 149 0.05 14.47 9.50
CA ALA A 149 1.22 13.99 8.79
C ALA A 149 0.80 13.18 7.54
N TYR A 150 1.55 13.32 6.44
CA TYR A 150 1.34 12.56 5.21
C TYR A 150 2.55 11.67 4.93
N TYR A 151 2.29 10.43 4.52
CA TYR A 151 3.33 9.53 4.06
C TYR A 151 3.18 9.25 2.57
N PHE A 152 4.21 9.53 1.80
CA PHE A 152 4.29 9.19 0.39
C PHE A 152 5.31 8.07 0.17
N SER A 153 4.88 7.00 -0.46
CA SER A 153 5.77 5.91 -0.81
C SER A 153 6.78 6.32 -1.90
N PRO A 154 7.94 5.65 -2.00
CA PRO A 154 8.88 5.91 -3.08
C PRO A 154 8.30 5.73 -4.49
N ARG A 155 7.22 4.92 -4.64
CA ARG A 155 6.52 4.75 -5.92
C ARG A 155 5.69 5.97 -6.26
N GLU A 156 4.93 6.52 -5.29
CA GLU A 156 4.14 7.74 -5.48
C GLU A 156 5.03 8.92 -5.84
N ILE A 157 6.17 9.07 -5.16
CA ILE A 157 7.13 10.14 -5.45
C ILE A 157 7.69 10.00 -6.86
N ARG A 158 8.06 8.78 -7.30
CA ARG A 158 8.56 8.56 -8.66
C ARG A 158 7.50 8.83 -9.72
N ALA A 159 6.26 8.40 -9.50
CA ALA A 159 5.16 8.66 -10.41
C ALA A 159 4.93 10.16 -10.59
N ALA A 160 4.89 10.92 -9.50
CA ALA A 160 4.76 12.38 -9.54
C ALA A 160 5.93 13.07 -10.28
N ILE A 161 7.17 12.62 -10.05
CA ILE A 161 8.34 13.16 -10.78
C ILE A 161 8.23 12.88 -12.27
N GLN A 162 7.83 11.68 -12.68
CA GLN A 162 7.66 11.35 -14.10
C GLN A 162 6.58 12.21 -14.76
N GLU A 163 5.44 12.40 -14.10
CA GLU A 163 4.37 13.25 -14.57
C GLU A 163 4.83 14.71 -14.70
N TYR A 164 5.56 15.22 -13.72
CA TYR A 164 6.16 16.55 -13.76
C TYR A 164 7.12 16.73 -14.95
N CYS A 165 8.02 15.77 -15.17
CA CYS A 165 8.94 15.82 -16.29
C CYS A 165 8.22 15.83 -17.64
N LEU A 166 7.14 15.05 -17.82
CA LEU A 166 6.36 15.02 -19.06
C LEU A 166 5.66 16.34 -19.32
N LEU A 167 5.17 17.04 -18.30
CA LEU A 167 4.52 18.35 -18.45
C LEU A 167 5.49 19.44 -18.92
N TYR A 168 6.77 19.36 -18.56
CA TYR A 168 7.77 20.38 -18.88
C TYR A 168 8.67 20.02 -20.08
N THR A 169 8.60 18.80 -20.58
CA THR A 169 9.40 18.35 -21.75
C THR A 169 8.58 18.19 -23.03
N SER A 170 7.27 18.43 -22.98
CA SER A 170 6.44 18.49 -24.19
C SER A 170 6.66 19.84 -24.89
N PRO A 171 7.02 19.83 -26.19
CA PRO A 171 7.25 21.05 -26.99
C PRO A 171 5.95 21.82 -27.20
#